data_c232901b23a69c368cbeccd0b30c4726
#
_entry.id   c232901b23a69c368cbeccd0b30c4726
#
_cell.length_a   1.000
_cell.length_b   1.000
_cell.length_c   1.000
_cell.angle_alpha   90.00
_cell.angle_beta   90.00
_cell.angle_gamma   90.00
#
_symmetry.space_group_name_H-M   'P 1'
#
loop_
_entity.id
_entity.type
_entity.pdbx_description
1 polymer ?
#
loop_
_entity_poly.entity_id
_entity_poly.type
_entity_poly.pdbx_seq_one_letter_code
_entity_poly.pdbx_strand_id
1 'polypeptide(L)'
;PGWTEIDAPDFTADKGHYTVQLPTATFAQWQAQVHLITDIPGEADTPYDFSCKFLAKKDIKGVTIKITDTSSDDNFFFIKNYDLKAGEEYQVKVPASVLKVGAADALKLVFDFGGNPEGEKVEIYDIIFQKTAQ
;
A
#
# COMPACT_ATOMS: atom_id res chain seq x y z
N PRO A 1 -0.13 -4.92 -18.52
CA PRO A 1 0.11 -5.27 -17.12
C PRO A 1 -1.08 -4.87 -16.25
N GLY A 2 -1.29 -5.61 -15.16
CA GLY A 2 -2.42 -5.41 -14.27
C GLY A 2 -2.19 -4.36 -13.18
N TRP A 3 -1.30 -3.39 -13.39
CA TRP A 3 -1.05 -2.38 -12.35
C TRP A 3 -1.00 -0.97 -12.92
N THR A 4 -1.26 0.00 -12.02
CA THR A 4 -1.19 1.43 -12.29
C THR A 4 -0.10 2.02 -11.40
N GLU A 5 0.76 2.84 -11.98
CA GLU A 5 1.77 3.57 -11.22
C GLU A 5 1.31 5.00 -10.99
N ILE A 6 1.42 5.47 -9.75
CA ILE A 6 1.09 6.84 -9.36
C ILE A 6 2.35 7.48 -8.79
N ASP A 7 2.71 8.63 -9.34
CA ASP A 7 3.84 9.40 -8.85
C ASP A 7 3.45 10.05 -7.52
N ALA A 8 4.08 9.62 -6.47
CA ALA A 8 3.77 10.06 -5.11
C ALA A 8 5.06 10.27 -4.32
N PRO A 9 5.84 11.32 -4.65
CA PRO A 9 7.18 11.53 -4.06
C PRO A 9 7.20 11.41 -2.55
N ASP A 10 6.16 11.92 -1.88
CA ASP A 10 5.97 11.76 -0.45
C ASP A 10 4.50 11.49 -0.17
N PHE A 11 4.12 10.21 -0.15
CA PHE A 11 2.73 9.82 0.06
C PHE A 11 2.24 10.11 1.48
N THR A 12 3.11 10.49 2.38
CA THR A 12 2.73 10.86 3.75
C THR A 12 2.50 12.36 3.89
N ALA A 13 2.88 13.16 2.88
CA ALA A 13 2.63 14.60 2.91
C ALA A 13 1.12 14.86 2.95
N ASP A 14 0.68 15.70 3.88
CA ASP A 14 -0.74 16.00 4.07
C ASP A 14 -1.59 14.74 4.28
N LYS A 15 -1.00 13.67 4.82
CA LYS A 15 -1.66 12.39 5.09
C LYS A 15 -2.28 11.78 3.83
N GLY A 16 -1.54 11.70 2.76
CA GLY A 16 -1.91 11.18 1.45
C GLY A 16 -3.33 10.63 1.27
N HIS A 17 -3.98 11.04 0.18
CA HIS A 17 -5.34 10.59 -0.14
C HIS A 17 -5.41 10.20 -1.61
N TYR A 18 -5.79 8.95 -1.89
CA TYR A 18 -5.88 8.41 -3.23
C TYR A 18 -7.19 7.68 -3.44
N THR A 19 -7.79 7.87 -4.61
CA THR A 19 -8.95 7.08 -5.02
C THR A 19 -8.53 6.16 -6.14
N VAL A 20 -8.75 4.87 -5.95
CA VAL A 20 -8.38 3.82 -6.91
C VAL A 20 -9.64 3.23 -7.50
N GLN A 21 -9.70 3.12 -8.82
CA GLN A 21 -10.77 2.42 -9.51
C GLN A 21 -10.23 1.06 -9.96
N LEU A 22 -10.91 -0.03 -9.53
CA LEU A 22 -10.51 -1.37 -9.92
C LEU A 22 -10.78 -1.58 -11.40
N PRO A 23 -9.88 -2.26 -12.12
CA PRO A 23 -10.06 -2.53 -13.56
C PRO A 23 -11.16 -3.56 -13.80
N THR A 24 -11.39 -3.91 -15.05
CA THR A 24 -12.30 -5.00 -15.42
C THR A 24 -11.90 -6.30 -14.72
N ALA A 25 -12.83 -7.24 -14.65
CA ALA A 25 -12.72 -8.47 -13.87
C ALA A 25 -11.32 -9.09 -13.87
N THR A 26 -10.83 -9.37 -12.68
CA THR A 26 -9.52 -10.00 -12.49
C THR A 26 -9.68 -11.28 -11.68
N PHE A 27 -8.79 -12.24 -11.90
CA PHE A 27 -8.85 -13.54 -11.23
C PHE A 27 -7.84 -13.66 -10.08
N ALA A 28 -6.78 -12.86 -10.10
CA ALA A 28 -5.74 -12.91 -9.10
C ALA A 28 -5.43 -11.52 -8.57
N GLN A 29 -4.97 -11.44 -7.32
CA GLN A 29 -4.67 -10.15 -6.66
C GLN A 29 -3.70 -9.28 -7.46
N TRP A 30 -2.63 -9.88 -7.99
CA TRP A 30 -1.62 -9.16 -8.75
C TRP A 30 -2.14 -8.54 -10.05
N GLN A 31 -3.35 -8.91 -10.49
CA GLN A 31 -3.94 -8.38 -11.72
C GLN A 31 -4.57 -6.99 -11.55
N ALA A 32 -4.69 -6.51 -10.32
CA ALA A 32 -5.22 -5.18 -10.05
C ALA A 32 -4.37 -4.51 -8.97
N GLN A 33 -3.15 -4.12 -9.35
CA GLN A 33 -2.21 -3.47 -8.44
C GLN A 33 -2.19 -1.97 -8.64
N VAL A 34 -1.95 -1.24 -7.54
CA VAL A 34 -1.62 0.17 -7.56
C VAL A 34 -0.28 0.35 -6.88
N HIS A 35 0.65 0.97 -7.59
CA HIS A 35 1.98 1.29 -7.07
C HIS A 35 2.10 2.79 -6.85
N LEU A 36 2.31 3.20 -5.62
CA LEU A 36 2.67 4.59 -5.30
C LEU A 36 4.20 4.65 -5.31
N ILE A 37 4.74 5.34 -6.31
CA ILE A 37 6.19 5.47 -6.50
C ILE A 37 6.66 6.71 -5.76
N THR A 38 7.58 6.54 -4.81
CA THR A 38 8.02 7.62 -3.93
C THR A 38 9.50 7.92 -4.08
N ASP A 39 9.92 9.06 -3.53
CA ASP A 39 11.33 9.42 -3.34
C ASP A 39 11.77 9.16 -1.90
N ILE A 40 10.96 8.44 -1.12
CA ILE A 40 11.25 8.18 0.29
C ILE A 40 12.26 7.05 0.41
N PRO A 41 13.43 7.30 1.03
CA PRO A 41 14.41 6.23 1.25
C PRO A 41 14.03 5.36 2.45
N GLY A 42 14.55 4.14 2.48
CA GLY A 42 14.44 3.25 3.62
C GLY A 42 15.81 3.01 4.23
N GLU A 43 15.97 3.25 5.52
CA GLU A 43 17.24 3.00 6.22
C GLU A 43 17.31 1.55 6.69
N ALA A 44 18.51 0.96 6.60
CA ALA A 44 18.74 -0.39 7.08
C ALA A 44 18.60 -0.46 8.61
N ASP A 45 18.13 -1.59 9.11
CA ASP A 45 18.04 -1.88 10.55
C ASP A 45 17.29 -0.82 11.35
N THR A 46 16.36 -0.13 10.70
CA THR A 46 15.60 0.97 11.31
C THR A 46 14.13 0.67 11.26
N PRO A 47 13.43 0.66 12.42
CA PRO A 47 11.99 0.40 12.42
C PRO A 47 11.18 1.61 11.98
N TYR A 48 10.12 1.34 11.21
CA TYR A 48 9.19 2.34 10.72
C TYR A 48 7.77 1.94 11.06
N ASP A 49 6.92 2.93 11.34
CA ASP A 49 5.49 2.72 11.56
C ASP A 49 4.73 3.12 10.29
N PHE A 50 3.77 2.28 9.91
CA PHE A 50 2.88 2.54 8.80
C PHE A 50 1.44 2.51 9.28
N SER A 51 0.63 3.45 8.80
CA SER A 51 -0.81 3.42 9.00
C SER A 51 -1.51 4.02 7.80
N CYS A 52 -2.72 3.58 7.55
CA CYS A 52 -3.61 4.18 6.56
C CYS A 52 -5.04 3.78 6.85
N LYS A 53 -5.96 4.37 6.11
CA LYS A 53 -7.38 4.02 6.19
C LYS A 53 -7.89 3.69 4.80
N PHE A 54 -8.83 2.76 4.76
CA PHE A 54 -9.53 2.39 3.54
C PHE A 54 -11.02 2.65 3.68
N LEU A 55 -11.66 3.02 2.58
CA LEU A 55 -13.11 3.08 2.49
C LEU A 55 -13.53 2.59 1.12
N ALA A 56 -14.38 1.57 1.09
CA ALA A 56 -14.91 1.00 -0.15
C ALA A 56 -16.44 0.97 -0.09
N LYS A 57 -17.09 1.04 -1.24
CA LYS A 57 -18.56 0.99 -1.33
C LYS A 57 -19.10 -0.43 -1.32
N LYS A 58 -18.24 -1.41 -1.62
CA LYS A 58 -18.58 -2.83 -1.58
C LYS A 58 -17.51 -3.60 -0.82
N ASP A 59 -17.84 -4.82 -0.40
CA ASP A 59 -16.87 -5.68 0.26
C ASP A 59 -15.72 -5.97 -0.68
N ILE A 60 -14.50 -5.79 -0.20
CA ILE A 60 -13.26 -6.07 -0.93
C ILE A 60 -12.47 -7.08 -0.10
N LYS A 61 -12.14 -8.22 -0.69
CA LYS A 61 -11.43 -9.29 0.02
C LYS A 61 -9.98 -9.38 -0.40
N GLY A 62 -9.12 -9.68 0.58
CA GLY A 62 -7.74 -10.00 0.33
C GLY A 62 -6.91 -8.86 -0.22
N VAL A 63 -7.19 -7.63 0.19
CA VAL A 63 -6.33 -6.50 -0.17
C VAL A 63 -4.95 -6.75 0.43
N THR A 64 -3.92 -6.75 -0.41
CA THR A 64 -2.55 -6.96 0.04
C THR A 64 -1.79 -5.64 -0.01
N ILE A 65 -1.12 -5.31 1.09
CA ILE A 65 -0.29 -4.10 1.19
C ILE A 65 1.17 -4.52 1.36
N LYS A 66 2.05 -3.91 0.57
CA LYS A 66 3.49 -4.15 0.63
C LYS A 66 4.22 -2.82 0.45
N ILE A 67 5.24 -2.56 1.27
CA ILE A 67 6.17 -1.46 1.06
C ILE A 67 7.53 -2.06 0.73
N THR A 68 8.05 -1.75 -0.44
CA THR A 68 9.23 -2.41 -0.95
C THR A 68 10.22 -1.43 -1.59
N ASP A 69 11.46 -1.86 -1.71
CA ASP A 69 12.51 -1.20 -2.46
C ASP A 69 12.13 -1.17 -3.95
N THR A 70 12.20 -0.01 -4.58
CA THR A 70 11.88 0.11 -6.01
C THR A 70 12.80 -0.73 -6.90
N SER A 71 14.00 -1.04 -6.43
CA SER A 71 14.98 -1.83 -7.18
C SER A 71 14.98 -3.32 -6.84
N SER A 72 14.25 -3.75 -5.81
CA SER A 72 14.22 -5.16 -5.42
C SER A 72 12.98 -5.50 -4.60
N ASP A 73 12.12 -6.34 -5.15
CA ASP A 73 10.91 -6.79 -4.45
C ASP A 73 11.22 -7.70 -3.26
N ASP A 74 12.44 -8.21 -3.15
CA ASP A 74 12.85 -9.04 -2.02
C ASP A 74 13.20 -8.22 -0.79
N ASN A 75 13.40 -6.91 -0.95
CA ASN A 75 13.70 -6.01 0.15
C ASN A 75 12.46 -5.19 0.48
N PHE A 76 11.71 -5.62 1.48
CA PHE A 76 10.43 -5.02 1.85
C PHE A 76 10.29 -4.89 3.36
N PHE A 77 9.37 -4.01 3.80
CA PHE A 77 9.07 -3.84 5.23
C PHE A 77 8.09 -4.89 5.72
N PHE A 78 6.97 -5.07 5.01
CA PHE A 78 5.94 -6.04 5.39
C PHE A 78 5.08 -6.40 4.19
N ILE A 79 4.37 -7.51 4.32
CA ILE A 79 3.30 -7.92 3.40
C ILE A 79 2.12 -8.31 4.29
N LYS A 80 0.99 -7.62 4.18
CA LYS A 80 -0.20 -7.85 5.00
C LYS A 80 -1.45 -7.89 4.14
N ASN A 81 -2.42 -8.72 4.55
CA ASN A 81 -3.70 -8.89 3.87
C ASN A 81 -4.83 -8.40 4.75
N TYR A 82 -5.83 -7.76 4.14
CA TYR A 82 -6.99 -7.22 4.83
C TYR A 82 -8.27 -7.45 4.03
N ASP A 83 -9.38 -7.60 4.75
CA ASP A 83 -10.72 -7.63 4.14
C ASP A 83 -11.44 -6.35 4.52
N LEU A 84 -12.03 -5.68 3.52
CA LEU A 84 -12.76 -4.43 3.72
C LEU A 84 -14.27 -4.69 3.65
N LYS A 85 -15.02 -4.04 4.54
CA LYS A 85 -16.48 -4.10 4.56
C LYS A 85 -17.07 -2.87 3.90
N ALA A 86 -18.13 -3.07 3.11
CA ALA A 86 -18.81 -2.00 2.41
C ALA A 86 -19.26 -0.88 3.35
N GLY A 87 -18.87 0.36 3.03
CA GLY A 87 -19.27 1.55 3.78
C GLY A 87 -18.60 1.73 5.14
N GLU A 88 -17.66 0.87 5.51
CA GLU A 88 -16.97 0.95 6.80
C GLU A 88 -15.52 1.39 6.61
N GLU A 89 -15.09 2.38 7.39
CA GLU A 89 -13.70 2.81 7.44
C GLU A 89 -12.86 1.70 8.08
N TYR A 90 -11.81 1.28 7.41
CA TYR A 90 -10.88 0.27 7.92
C TYR A 90 -9.55 0.92 8.25
N GLN A 91 -9.11 0.80 9.50
CA GLN A 91 -7.83 1.33 9.97
C GLN A 91 -6.75 0.27 9.90
N VAL A 92 -5.69 0.53 9.15
CA VAL A 92 -4.49 -0.32 9.09
C VAL A 92 -3.40 0.29 9.96
N LYS A 93 -2.75 -0.54 10.79
CA LYS A 93 -1.58 -0.14 11.58
C LYS A 93 -0.55 -1.25 11.53
N VAL A 94 0.66 -0.92 11.11
CA VAL A 94 1.80 -1.84 11.10
C VAL A 94 2.96 -1.16 11.81
N PRO A 95 3.15 -1.42 13.10
CA PRO A 95 4.21 -0.77 13.86
C PRO A 95 5.56 -1.44 13.67
N ALA A 96 6.61 -0.65 13.79
CA ALA A 96 8.00 -1.11 13.95
C ALA A 96 8.45 -2.15 12.93
N SER A 97 8.13 -1.97 11.64
CA SER A 97 8.63 -2.87 10.59
C SER A 97 10.00 -2.41 10.09
N VAL A 98 10.81 -3.38 9.68
CA VAL A 98 12.20 -3.17 9.25
C VAL A 98 12.40 -3.81 7.87
N LEU A 99 13.17 -3.16 6.99
CA LEU A 99 13.52 -3.72 5.69
C LEU A 99 14.25 -5.06 5.86
N LYS A 100 13.87 -6.05 5.06
CA LYS A 100 14.35 -7.44 5.21
C LYS A 100 15.80 -7.64 4.81
N VAL A 101 16.28 -6.87 3.83
CA VAL A 101 17.62 -7.08 3.26
C VAL A 101 18.57 -5.94 3.64
N GLY A 102 18.19 -4.70 3.44
CA GLY A 102 19.06 -3.55 3.71
C GLY A 102 18.42 -2.25 3.29
N ALA A 103 19.22 -1.19 3.19
CA ALA A 103 18.72 0.12 2.83
C ALA A 103 18.15 0.15 1.41
N ALA A 104 17.20 1.03 1.19
CA ALA A 104 16.61 1.29 -0.13
C ALA A 104 16.76 2.76 -0.46
N ASP A 105 17.10 3.07 -1.72
CA ASP A 105 17.23 4.46 -2.17
C ASP A 105 15.87 5.13 -2.29
N ALA A 106 14.87 4.39 -2.73
CA ALA A 106 13.49 4.86 -2.82
C ALA A 106 12.53 3.69 -2.65
N LEU A 107 11.39 3.97 -2.03
CA LEU A 107 10.39 2.95 -1.72
C LEU A 107 9.18 3.10 -2.63
N LYS A 108 8.46 2.00 -2.84
CA LYS A 108 7.12 2.04 -3.43
C LYS A 108 6.15 1.34 -2.50
N LEU A 109 4.94 1.87 -2.45
CA LEU A 109 3.82 1.30 -1.70
C LEU A 109 2.91 0.59 -2.70
N VAL A 110 2.73 -0.70 -2.52
CA VAL A 110 1.96 -1.54 -3.44
C VAL A 110 0.67 -2.01 -2.77
N PHE A 111 -0.44 -1.82 -3.47
CA PHE A 111 -1.75 -2.33 -3.06
C PHE A 111 -2.23 -3.31 -4.13
N ASP A 112 -2.58 -4.54 -3.73
CA ASP A 112 -3.15 -5.55 -4.61
C ASP A 112 -4.63 -5.70 -4.30
N PHE A 113 -5.49 -5.47 -5.30
CA PHE A 113 -6.95 -5.54 -5.16
C PHE A 113 -7.59 -6.61 -6.06
N GLY A 114 -6.79 -7.43 -6.73
CA GLY A 114 -7.29 -8.40 -7.69
C GLY A 114 -8.25 -9.43 -7.09
N GLY A 115 -9.08 -10.01 -7.92
CA GLY A 115 -10.09 -10.97 -7.49
C GLY A 115 -11.34 -10.34 -6.93
N ASN A 116 -11.51 -9.04 -7.05
CA ASN A 116 -12.65 -8.29 -6.52
C ASN A 116 -13.53 -7.75 -7.64
N PRO A 117 -14.77 -7.28 -7.30
CA PRO A 117 -15.68 -6.76 -8.32
C PRO A 117 -15.07 -5.65 -9.16
N GLU A 118 -15.25 -5.75 -10.46
CA GLU A 118 -14.75 -4.76 -11.42
C GLU A 118 -15.42 -3.40 -11.24
N GLY A 119 -14.67 -2.34 -11.57
CA GLY A 119 -15.21 -0.99 -11.57
C GLY A 119 -15.43 -0.36 -10.21
N GLU A 120 -15.15 -1.09 -9.13
CA GLU A 120 -15.32 -0.56 -7.79
C GLU A 120 -14.23 0.45 -7.45
N LYS A 121 -14.62 1.49 -6.68
CA LYS A 121 -13.68 2.49 -6.20
C LYS A 121 -13.32 2.23 -4.75
N VAL A 122 -12.06 2.36 -4.44
CA VAL A 122 -11.53 2.25 -3.08
C VAL A 122 -10.77 3.52 -2.75
N GLU A 123 -11.11 4.14 -1.63
CA GLU A 123 -10.35 5.29 -1.13
C GLU A 123 -9.30 4.80 -0.15
N ILE A 124 -8.08 5.31 -0.31
CA ILE A 124 -6.95 5.07 0.57
C ILE A 124 -6.53 6.44 1.08
N TYR A 125 -6.56 6.64 2.38
CA TYR A 125 -6.32 7.97 2.93
C TYR A 125 -5.65 7.93 4.30
N ASP A 126 -5.28 9.11 4.80
CA ASP A 126 -4.52 9.27 6.05
C ASP A 126 -3.30 8.36 6.09
N ILE A 127 -2.56 8.29 4.98
CA ILE A 127 -1.36 7.46 4.88
C ILE A 127 -0.23 8.11 5.66
N ILE A 128 0.32 7.39 6.64
CA ILE A 128 1.44 7.85 7.46
C ILE A 128 2.52 6.77 7.44
N PHE A 129 3.75 7.18 7.15
CA PHE A 129 4.91 6.30 7.18
C PHE A 129 6.08 7.08 7.75
N GLN A 130 6.60 6.65 8.90
CA GLN A 130 7.65 7.37 9.61
C GLN A 130 8.46 6.43 10.48
N LYS A 131 9.66 6.84 10.82
CA LYS A 131 10.48 6.07 11.75
C LYS A 131 9.76 5.95 13.07
N THR A 132 9.85 4.74 13.66
CA THR A 132 9.26 4.49 14.97
C THR A 132 9.90 5.39 16.02
N ALA A 133 9.08 6.03 16.84
CA ALA A 133 9.55 6.86 17.94
C ALA A 133 10.26 5.99 18.98
N GLN A 134 11.39 6.50 19.48
CA GLN A 134 12.18 5.80 20.49
C GLN A 134 11.89 6.33 21.88
#